data_fbb7fb7bf97b9506113c5184326a920b
#
_entry.id   fbb7fb7bf97b9506113c5184326a920b
#
_cell.length_a   1.000
_cell.length_b   1.000
_cell.length_c   1.000
_cell.angle_alpha   90.00
_cell.angle_beta   90.00
_cell.angle_gamma   90.00
#
_symmetry.space_group_name_H-M   'P 1'
#
loop_
_entity.id
_entity.type
_entity.pdbx_description
1 polymer ?
#
loop_
_entity_poly.entity_id
_entity_poly.type
_entity_poly.pdbx_seq_one_letter_code
_entity_poly.pdbx_strand_id
1 'polypeptide(L)'
;QWANMKIVILALLGLTAGQAVVWYTGQFYALFFLQQTLKVDATAANLLIAAGLLIGTPFFIVFGTWSDKIGRKPIIMAGCLIAALAFFPLFKGLTHFANPALEAAQQNAPVTVIADPARCSFQFNPVGTAKFTTSCDLIKGFLARSSVSYENQAAPAGTVASVKIGDKTIAGFEGTGLAAADLAAKTAALNKQRCGEIAAHGYPSSANPEHRNDKMLVLILTF
;
A
#
# COMPACT_ATOMS: atom_id res chain seq x y z
N GLN A 1 -14.25 40.77 -1.68
CA GLN A 1 -13.72 39.41 -1.97
C GLN A 1 -13.09 38.73 -0.74
N TRP A 2 -12.39 39.45 0.14
CA TRP A 2 -11.76 38.91 1.36
C TRP A 2 -12.75 38.44 2.43
N ALA A 3 -13.96 39.01 2.51
CA ALA A 3 -14.99 38.62 3.48
C ALA A 3 -15.42 37.14 3.34
N ASN A 4 -15.37 36.58 2.16
CA ASN A 4 -15.77 35.20 1.89
C ASN A 4 -14.60 34.20 1.93
N MET A 5 -13.37 34.64 2.21
CA MET A 5 -12.19 33.79 2.22
C MET A 5 -12.30 32.64 3.23
N LYS A 6 -12.84 32.88 4.40
CA LYS A 6 -13.07 31.83 5.42
C LYS A 6 -13.99 30.72 4.90
N ILE A 7 -15.07 31.11 4.19
CA ILE A 7 -16.02 30.13 3.62
C ILE A 7 -15.33 29.33 2.50
N VAL A 8 -14.53 29.98 1.67
CA VAL A 8 -13.78 29.33 0.59
C VAL A 8 -12.77 28.32 1.17
N ILE A 9 -12.00 28.71 2.19
CA ILE A 9 -11.02 27.83 2.84
C ILE A 9 -11.72 26.64 3.51
N LEU A 10 -12.83 26.88 4.23
CA LEU A 10 -13.60 25.82 4.86
C LEU A 10 -14.21 24.84 3.85
N ALA A 11 -14.70 25.35 2.72
CA ALA A 11 -15.20 24.51 1.63
C ALA A 11 -14.08 23.70 0.97
N LEU A 12 -12.94 24.33 0.72
CA LEU A 12 -11.77 23.67 0.10
C LEU A 12 -11.21 22.56 0.98
N LEU A 13 -10.97 22.86 2.26
CA LEU A 13 -10.36 21.89 3.18
C LEU A 13 -11.37 20.85 3.70
N GLY A 14 -12.61 21.26 3.97
CA GLY A 14 -13.60 20.36 4.55
C GLY A 14 -14.32 19.48 3.53
N LEU A 15 -14.68 20.02 2.38
CA LEU A 15 -15.47 19.31 1.37
C LEU A 15 -14.59 18.69 0.28
N THR A 16 -13.74 19.51 -0.34
CA THR A 16 -12.94 19.09 -1.49
C THR A 16 -11.83 18.13 -1.08
N ALA A 17 -11.17 18.36 0.07
CA ALA A 17 -10.09 17.50 0.52
C ALA A 17 -10.59 16.07 0.84
N GLY A 18 -11.74 15.95 1.55
CA GLY A 18 -12.33 14.64 1.85
C GLY A 18 -12.70 13.87 0.59
N GLN A 19 -13.38 14.52 -0.35
CA GLN A 19 -13.75 13.93 -1.64
C GLN A 19 -12.53 13.52 -2.46
N ALA A 20 -11.49 14.35 -2.49
CA ALA A 20 -10.25 14.04 -3.22
C ALA A 20 -9.56 12.80 -2.64
N VAL A 21 -9.45 12.69 -1.32
CA VAL A 21 -8.84 11.51 -0.67
C VAL A 21 -9.60 10.23 -1.02
N VAL A 22 -10.92 10.24 -0.94
CA VAL A 22 -11.76 9.07 -1.29
C VAL A 22 -11.55 8.68 -2.76
N TRP A 23 -11.60 9.65 -3.67
CA TRP A 23 -11.41 9.41 -5.11
C TRP A 23 -10.03 8.84 -5.43
N TYR A 24 -8.96 9.48 -4.93
CA TYR A 24 -7.60 9.03 -5.20
C TYR A 24 -7.30 7.66 -4.58
N THR A 25 -7.85 7.37 -3.41
CA THR A 25 -7.70 6.04 -2.78
C THR A 25 -8.45 4.97 -3.58
N GLY A 26 -9.67 5.24 -3.99
CA GLY A 26 -10.48 4.28 -4.74
C GLY A 26 -9.95 3.97 -6.14
N GLN A 27 -9.35 4.96 -6.84
CA GLN A 27 -8.91 4.78 -8.22
C GLN A 27 -7.41 4.54 -8.33
N PHE A 28 -6.59 5.48 -7.88
CA PHE A 28 -5.14 5.41 -8.11
C PHE A 28 -4.44 4.49 -7.12
N TYR A 29 -4.77 4.60 -5.82
CA TYR A 29 -4.14 3.73 -4.84
C TYR A 29 -4.55 2.27 -5.03
N ALA A 30 -5.80 1.98 -5.37
CA ALA A 30 -6.24 0.62 -5.69
C ALA A 30 -5.49 0.04 -6.90
N LEU A 31 -5.25 0.84 -7.95
CA LEU A 31 -4.44 0.44 -9.10
C LEU A 31 -3.00 0.09 -8.70
N PHE A 32 -2.34 0.99 -7.96
CA PHE A 32 -1.00 0.74 -7.45
C PHE A 32 -0.95 -0.48 -6.54
N PHE A 33 -1.94 -0.65 -5.69
CA PHE A 33 -2.04 -1.80 -4.79
C PHE A 33 -2.15 -3.11 -5.55
N LEU A 34 -2.99 -3.17 -6.59
CA LEU A 34 -3.12 -4.34 -7.46
C LEU A 34 -1.80 -4.69 -8.17
N GLN A 35 -1.13 -3.69 -8.75
CA GLN A 35 0.09 -3.91 -9.54
C GLN A 35 1.31 -4.14 -8.67
N GLN A 36 1.53 -3.29 -7.67
CA GLN A 36 2.76 -3.30 -6.87
C GLN A 36 2.68 -4.28 -5.70
N THR A 37 1.60 -4.29 -4.95
CA THR A 37 1.47 -5.13 -3.75
C THR A 37 0.97 -6.52 -4.08
N LEU A 38 -0.11 -6.62 -4.84
CA LEU A 38 -0.72 -7.91 -5.20
C LEU A 38 -0.08 -8.54 -6.43
N LYS A 39 0.81 -7.81 -7.13
CA LYS A 39 1.58 -8.30 -8.29
C LYS A 39 0.72 -8.83 -9.42
N VAL A 40 -0.45 -8.23 -9.61
CA VAL A 40 -1.34 -8.47 -10.74
C VAL A 40 -0.72 -7.82 -11.98
N ASP A 41 -0.81 -8.51 -13.12
CA ASP A 41 -0.34 -7.94 -14.40
C ASP A 41 -0.96 -6.58 -14.68
N ALA A 42 -0.15 -5.66 -15.21
CA ALA A 42 -0.56 -4.26 -15.42
C ALA A 42 -1.76 -4.13 -16.37
N THR A 43 -1.80 -4.95 -17.42
CA THR A 43 -2.91 -4.96 -18.39
C THR A 43 -4.20 -5.40 -17.72
N ALA A 44 -4.13 -6.48 -16.93
CA ALA A 44 -5.28 -7.00 -16.20
C ALA A 44 -5.76 -6.02 -15.13
N ALA A 45 -4.85 -5.41 -14.35
CA ALA A 45 -5.20 -4.42 -13.34
C ALA A 45 -5.91 -3.19 -13.95
N ASN A 46 -5.41 -2.67 -15.06
CA ASN A 46 -6.05 -1.56 -15.77
C ASN A 46 -7.43 -1.92 -16.30
N LEU A 47 -7.59 -3.15 -16.84
CA LEU A 47 -8.89 -3.62 -17.34
C LEU A 47 -9.91 -3.79 -16.20
N LEU A 48 -9.48 -4.30 -15.05
CA LEU A 48 -10.32 -4.44 -13.86
C LEU A 48 -10.81 -3.07 -13.35
N ILE A 49 -9.91 -2.09 -13.26
CA ILE A 49 -10.28 -0.72 -12.87
C ILE A 49 -11.24 -0.10 -13.89
N ALA A 50 -10.96 -0.25 -15.19
CA ALA A 50 -11.83 0.27 -16.25
C ALA A 50 -13.23 -0.36 -16.19
N ALA A 51 -13.33 -1.65 -15.95
CA ALA A 51 -14.60 -2.36 -15.79
C ALA A 51 -15.36 -1.87 -14.54
N GLY A 52 -14.67 -1.70 -13.41
CA GLY A 52 -15.26 -1.13 -12.18
C GLY A 52 -15.80 0.28 -12.39
N LEU A 53 -15.06 1.15 -13.09
CA LEU A 53 -15.50 2.49 -13.44
C LEU A 53 -16.71 2.49 -14.36
N LEU A 54 -16.73 1.61 -15.36
CA LEU A 54 -17.86 1.49 -16.29
C LEU A 54 -19.15 1.11 -15.56
N ILE A 55 -19.07 0.15 -14.63
CA ILE A 55 -20.22 -0.26 -13.82
C ILE A 55 -20.59 0.82 -12.80
N GLY A 56 -19.60 1.52 -12.22
CA GLY A 56 -19.81 2.59 -11.25
C GLY A 56 -20.43 3.87 -11.85
N THR A 57 -20.19 4.13 -13.14
CA THR A 57 -20.65 5.38 -13.79
C THR A 57 -22.16 5.65 -13.66
N PRO A 58 -23.08 4.69 -13.87
CA PRO A 58 -24.52 4.92 -13.68
C PRO A 58 -24.89 5.38 -12.28
N PHE A 59 -24.16 4.96 -11.26
CA PHE A 59 -24.42 5.38 -9.88
C PHE A 59 -24.18 6.87 -9.65
N PHE A 60 -23.29 7.52 -10.42
CA PHE A 60 -23.12 8.97 -10.37
C PHE A 60 -24.41 9.72 -10.71
N ILE A 61 -25.17 9.23 -11.70
CA ILE A 61 -26.46 9.82 -12.10
C ILE A 61 -27.47 9.65 -10.97
N VAL A 62 -27.56 8.44 -10.38
CA VAL A 62 -28.49 8.14 -9.28
C VAL A 62 -28.20 9.00 -8.06
N PHE A 63 -26.95 9.01 -7.59
CA PHE A 63 -26.57 9.80 -6.42
C PHE A 63 -26.57 11.31 -6.69
N GLY A 64 -26.27 11.73 -7.93
CA GLY A 64 -26.44 13.12 -8.35
C GLY A 64 -27.88 13.58 -8.21
N THR A 65 -28.84 12.82 -8.74
CA THR A 65 -30.27 13.12 -8.64
C THR A 65 -30.76 13.10 -7.19
N TRP A 66 -30.27 12.18 -6.37
CA TRP A 66 -30.55 12.17 -4.93
C TRP A 66 -29.99 13.40 -4.22
N SER A 67 -28.78 13.79 -4.57
CA SER A 67 -28.10 14.96 -4.03
C SER A 67 -28.89 16.27 -4.25
N ASP A 68 -29.54 16.38 -5.40
CA ASP A 68 -30.37 17.56 -5.72
C ASP A 68 -31.67 17.61 -4.87
N LYS A 69 -32.20 16.46 -4.41
CA LYS A 69 -33.40 16.38 -3.59
C LYS A 69 -33.14 16.53 -2.09
N ILE A 70 -32.11 15.90 -1.57
CA ILE A 70 -31.79 15.80 -0.13
C ILE A 70 -30.80 16.88 0.30
N GLY A 71 -30.05 17.40 -0.67
CA GLY A 71 -28.93 18.31 -0.45
C GLY A 71 -27.58 17.61 -0.58
N ARG A 72 -26.59 18.36 -1.03
CA ARG A 72 -25.25 17.81 -1.35
C ARG A 72 -24.45 17.42 -0.11
N LYS A 73 -24.55 18.20 0.98
CA LYS A 73 -23.77 18.00 2.21
C LYS A 73 -23.98 16.63 2.85
N PRO A 74 -25.23 16.17 3.14
CA PRO A 74 -25.43 14.87 3.78
C PRO A 74 -24.97 13.69 2.92
N ILE A 75 -25.11 13.76 1.60
CA ILE A 75 -24.67 12.70 0.69
C ILE A 75 -23.15 12.58 0.65
N ILE A 76 -22.43 13.71 0.58
CA ILE A 76 -20.96 13.71 0.61
C ILE A 76 -20.44 13.19 1.97
N MET A 77 -21.04 13.62 3.07
CA MET A 77 -20.66 13.15 4.42
C MET A 77 -20.92 11.64 4.58
N ALA A 78 -22.06 11.16 4.09
CA ALA A 78 -22.37 9.73 4.09
C ALA A 78 -21.38 8.92 3.23
N GLY A 79 -21.04 9.41 2.05
CA GLY A 79 -20.03 8.79 1.18
C GLY A 79 -18.65 8.69 1.84
N CYS A 80 -18.18 9.77 2.47
CA CYS A 80 -16.91 9.76 3.20
C CYS A 80 -16.94 8.79 4.39
N LEU A 81 -18.05 8.71 5.12
CA LEU A 81 -18.21 7.77 6.24
C LEU A 81 -18.21 6.32 5.76
N ILE A 82 -18.95 6.02 4.70
CA ILE A 82 -18.98 4.68 4.10
C ILE A 82 -17.59 4.30 3.60
N ALA A 83 -16.87 5.20 2.91
CA ALA A 83 -15.51 4.95 2.46
C ALA A 83 -14.55 4.66 3.63
N ALA A 84 -14.62 5.45 4.71
CA ALA A 84 -13.78 5.25 5.89
C ALA A 84 -14.01 3.87 6.55
N LEU A 85 -15.24 3.37 6.55
CA LEU A 85 -15.57 2.06 7.12
C LEU A 85 -15.29 0.91 6.15
N ALA A 86 -15.51 1.14 4.85
CA ALA A 86 -15.45 0.09 3.83
C ALA A 86 -14.03 -0.16 3.30
N PHE A 87 -13.12 0.80 3.29
CA PHE A 87 -11.80 0.63 2.69
C PHE A 87 -11.02 -0.54 3.29
N PHE A 88 -11.02 -0.70 4.61
CA PHE A 88 -10.30 -1.83 5.23
C PHE A 88 -10.81 -3.20 4.74
N PRO A 89 -12.11 -3.53 4.82
CA PRO A 89 -12.61 -4.80 4.31
C PRO A 89 -12.47 -4.93 2.79
N LEU A 90 -12.60 -3.84 2.02
CA LEU A 90 -12.43 -3.87 0.56
C LEU A 90 -10.98 -4.20 0.17
N PHE A 91 -9.97 -3.57 0.76
CA PHE A 91 -8.57 -3.89 0.49
C PHE A 91 -8.17 -5.29 0.95
N LYS A 92 -8.75 -5.79 2.06
CA LYS A 92 -8.60 -7.18 2.46
C LYS A 92 -9.22 -8.13 1.43
N GLY A 93 -10.40 -7.80 0.93
CA GLY A 93 -11.05 -8.54 -0.15
C GLY A 93 -10.25 -8.51 -1.45
N LEU A 94 -9.66 -7.36 -1.83
CA LEU A 94 -8.75 -7.27 -2.98
C LEU A 94 -7.58 -8.26 -2.85
N THR A 95 -6.96 -8.34 -1.68
CA THR A 95 -5.86 -9.29 -1.42
C THR A 95 -6.32 -10.73 -1.59
N HIS A 96 -7.44 -11.08 -0.98
CA HIS A 96 -8.00 -12.44 -1.01
C HIS A 96 -8.34 -12.90 -2.43
N PHE A 97 -9.00 -12.05 -3.23
CA PHE A 97 -9.46 -12.43 -4.57
C PHE A 97 -8.44 -12.19 -5.68
N ALA A 98 -7.44 -11.33 -5.47
CA ALA A 98 -6.41 -11.08 -6.48
C ALA A 98 -5.21 -12.01 -6.35
N ASN A 99 -4.77 -12.31 -5.13
CA ASN A 99 -3.60 -13.15 -4.89
C ASN A 99 -3.73 -13.97 -3.60
N PRO A 100 -4.55 -15.04 -3.60
CA PRO A 100 -4.74 -15.88 -2.42
C PRO A 100 -3.45 -16.57 -1.94
N ALA A 101 -2.50 -16.82 -2.85
CA ALA A 101 -1.19 -17.38 -2.48
C ALA A 101 -0.36 -16.39 -1.65
N LEU A 102 -0.41 -15.11 -1.99
CA LEU A 102 0.22 -14.06 -1.18
C LEU A 102 -0.43 -13.95 0.20
N GLU A 103 -1.75 -14.01 0.28
CA GLU A 103 -2.48 -13.98 1.57
C GLU A 103 -2.09 -15.17 2.45
N ALA A 104 -2.05 -16.37 1.89
CA ALA A 104 -1.61 -17.57 2.61
C ALA A 104 -0.15 -17.47 3.08
N ALA A 105 0.75 -16.95 2.25
CA ALA A 105 2.14 -16.74 2.63
C ALA A 105 2.28 -15.73 3.79
N GLN A 106 1.52 -14.64 3.77
CA GLN A 106 1.52 -13.63 4.84
C GLN A 106 0.98 -14.19 6.16
N GLN A 107 0.01 -15.10 6.12
CA GLN A 107 -0.54 -15.74 7.31
C GLN A 107 0.41 -16.81 7.88
N ASN A 108 1.04 -17.61 7.02
CA ASN A 108 1.89 -18.72 7.42
C ASN A 108 3.31 -18.29 7.83
N ALA A 109 3.84 -17.26 7.19
CA ALA A 109 5.18 -16.75 7.43
C ALA A 109 5.19 -15.21 7.51
N PRO A 110 4.64 -14.63 8.59
CA PRO A 110 4.64 -13.19 8.76
C PRO A 110 6.05 -12.62 8.78
N VAL A 111 6.24 -11.47 8.15
CA VAL A 111 7.52 -10.78 8.11
C VAL A 111 7.55 -9.71 9.19
N THR A 112 8.55 -9.77 10.05
CA THR A 112 8.74 -8.80 11.14
C THR A 112 10.11 -8.13 11.01
N VAL A 113 10.13 -6.81 11.05
CA VAL A 113 11.35 -6.00 11.13
C VAL A 113 11.63 -5.68 12.59
N ILE A 114 12.71 -6.23 13.11
CA ILE A 114 13.18 -6.02 14.48
C ILE A 114 14.27 -4.96 14.43
N ALA A 115 14.02 -3.76 14.93
CA ALA A 115 14.95 -2.65 14.83
C ALA A 115 14.78 -1.64 16.00
N ASP A 116 15.85 -0.91 16.27
CA ASP A 116 15.78 0.27 17.15
C ASP A 116 14.96 1.39 16.47
N PRO A 117 13.81 1.82 17.03
CA PRO A 117 12.97 2.84 16.40
C PRO A 117 13.69 4.18 16.18
N ALA A 118 14.64 4.53 17.04
CA ALA A 118 15.40 5.77 16.94
C ALA A 118 16.36 5.80 15.74
N ARG A 119 16.74 4.64 15.21
CA ARG A 119 17.63 4.47 14.05
C ARG A 119 16.89 4.23 12.73
N CYS A 120 15.58 4.20 12.76
CA CYS A 120 14.73 4.08 11.57
C CYS A 120 14.34 5.46 11.07
N SER A 121 14.75 5.83 9.87
CA SER A 121 14.35 7.10 9.26
C SER A 121 12.92 7.03 8.75
N PHE A 122 12.26 8.18 8.70
CA PHE A 122 10.99 8.30 8.00
C PHE A 122 11.23 8.20 6.49
N GLN A 123 10.75 7.12 5.87
CA GLN A 123 11.07 6.78 4.47
C GLN A 123 10.29 7.58 3.41
N PHE A 124 9.75 8.72 3.78
CA PHE A 124 9.10 9.61 2.82
C PHE A 124 10.15 10.51 2.15
N ASN A 125 10.47 10.23 0.90
CA ASN A 125 11.49 10.94 0.14
C ASN A 125 10.97 11.33 -1.26
N PRO A 126 10.07 12.32 -1.36
CA PRO A 126 9.44 12.71 -2.61
C PRO A 126 10.43 13.34 -3.61
N VAL A 127 11.55 13.88 -3.14
CA VAL A 127 12.56 14.56 -3.96
C VAL A 127 13.75 13.64 -4.31
N GLY A 128 13.84 12.46 -3.70
CA GLY A 128 14.89 11.48 -3.99
C GLY A 128 16.28 11.83 -3.43
N THR A 129 16.40 12.86 -2.58
CA THR A 129 17.68 13.34 -2.05
C THR A 129 18.13 12.66 -0.76
N ALA A 130 17.21 12.04 -0.01
CA ALA A 130 17.53 11.37 1.24
C ALA A 130 18.29 10.06 0.97
N LYS A 131 19.40 9.86 1.71
CA LYS A 131 20.19 8.64 1.68
C LYS A 131 19.80 7.75 2.85
N PHE A 132 19.22 6.61 2.54
CA PHE A 132 18.81 5.60 3.52
C PHE A 132 19.92 4.57 3.68
N THR A 133 20.78 4.75 4.68
CA THR A 133 21.99 3.93 4.88
C THR A 133 21.97 3.14 6.18
N THR A 134 21.04 3.41 7.09
CA THR A 134 20.92 2.65 8.33
C THR A 134 20.45 1.21 8.05
N SER A 135 20.79 0.30 8.94
CA SER A 135 20.35 -1.10 8.84
C SER A 135 18.82 -1.24 8.74
N CYS A 136 18.08 -0.43 9.49
CA CYS A 136 16.63 -0.36 9.46
C CYS A 136 16.09 0.10 8.08
N ASP A 137 16.66 1.18 7.54
CA ASP A 137 16.24 1.76 6.28
C ASP A 137 16.50 0.82 5.09
N LEU A 138 17.65 0.14 5.10
CA LEU A 138 18.00 -0.85 4.07
C LEU A 138 17.02 -2.03 4.05
N ILE A 139 16.61 -2.52 5.23
CA ILE A 139 15.62 -3.60 5.33
C ILE A 139 14.24 -3.13 4.88
N LYS A 140 13.75 -2.02 5.42
CA LYS A 140 12.43 -1.47 5.06
C LYS A 140 12.35 -1.11 3.58
N GLY A 141 13.39 -0.50 3.04
CA GLY A 141 13.48 -0.16 1.63
C GLY A 141 13.51 -1.40 0.71
N PHE A 142 14.10 -2.50 1.16
CA PHE A 142 14.04 -3.77 0.43
C PHE A 142 12.62 -4.36 0.46
N LEU A 143 11.99 -4.46 1.63
CA LEU A 143 10.64 -5.02 1.78
C LEU A 143 9.60 -4.19 1.01
N ALA A 144 9.70 -2.87 1.05
CA ALA A 144 8.83 -1.97 0.30
C ALA A 144 8.95 -2.18 -1.22
N ARG A 145 10.19 -2.31 -1.75
CA ARG A 145 10.40 -2.61 -3.18
C ARG A 145 9.98 -4.01 -3.59
N SER A 146 10.06 -4.96 -2.67
CA SER A 146 9.61 -6.34 -2.89
C SER A 146 8.09 -6.49 -2.69
N SER A 147 7.41 -5.42 -2.26
CA SER A 147 5.97 -5.40 -1.93
C SER A 147 5.58 -6.44 -0.90
N VAL A 148 6.43 -6.64 0.09
CA VAL A 148 6.20 -7.54 1.21
C VAL A 148 5.73 -6.71 2.40
N SER A 149 4.53 -6.99 2.87
CA SER A 149 3.99 -6.39 4.10
C SER A 149 4.77 -6.89 5.32
N TYR A 150 5.06 -6.01 6.26
CA TYR A 150 5.82 -6.35 7.47
C TYR A 150 5.30 -5.64 8.69
N GLU A 151 5.53 -6.24 9.85
CA GLU A 151 5.29 -5.63 11.15
C GLU A 151 6.59 -5.08 11.73
N ASN A 152 6.49 -4.02 12.54
CA ASN A 152 7.64 -3.45 13.21
C ASN A 152 7.67 -3.91 14.66
N GLN A 153 8.78 -4.50 15.08
CA GLN A 153 9.05 -4.85 16.47
C GLN A 153 10.21 -3.99 16.99
N ALA A 154 9.96 -3.28 18.09
CA ALA A 154 10.99 -2.47 18.71
C ALA A 154 12.07 -3.35 19.34
N ALA A 155 13.32 -3.01 19.09
CA ALA A 155 14.50 -3.61 19.71
C ALA A 155 15.19 -2.61 20.64
N PRO A 156 16.06 -3.06 21.57
CA PRO A 156 16.87 -2.17 22.41
C PRO A 156 17.71 -1.17 21.60
N ALA A 157 17.98 -0.02 22.21
CA ALA A 157 18.78 1.03 21.57
C ALA A 157 20.14 0.51 21.08
N GLY A 158 20.52 0.90 19.87
CA GLY A 158 21.79 0.48 19.25
C GLY A 158 21.79 -0.88 18.56
N THR A 159 20.68 -1.62 18.60
CA THR A 159 20.57 -2.92 17.93
C THR A 159 20.58 -2.74 16.40
N VAL A 160 21.43 -3.54 15.72
CA VAL A 160 21.39 -3.62 14.24
C VAL A 160 20.10 -4.28 13.82
N ALA A 161 19.39 -3.65 12.87
CA ALA A 161 18.11 -4.15 12.42
C ALA A 161 18.23 -5.54 11.79
N SER A 162 17.23 -6.37 12.02
CA SER A 162 17.10 -7.71 11.43
C SER A 162 15.69 -7.90 10.88
N VAL A 163 15.54 -8.80 9.92
CA VAL A 163 14.25 -9.20 9.39
C VAL A 163 13.99 -10.66 9.75
N LYS A 164 12.84 -10.92 10.35
CA LYS A 164 12.36 -12.26 10.63
C LYS A 164 11.30 -12.61 9.58
N ILE A 165 11.47 -13.75 8.91
CA ILE A 165 10.55 -14.29 7.89
C ILE A 165 10.15 -15.67 8.37
N GLY A 166 8.90 -15.80 8.84
CA GLY A 166 8.49 -17.02 9.54
C GLY A 166 9.39 -17.32 10.74
N ASP A 167 10.08 -18.44 10.72
CA ASP A 167 11.01 -18.85 11.79
C ASP A 167 12.45 -18.38 11.61
N LYS A 168 12.81 -17.88 10.43
CA LYS A 168 14.18 -17.50 10.09
C LYS A 168 14.45 -16.03 10.27
N THR A 169 15.53 -15.71 10.98
CA THR A 169 15.96 -14.32 11.18
C THR A 169 17.22 -14.05 10.37
N ILE A 170 17.19 -12.99 9.56
CA ILE A 170 18.32 -12.51 8.77
C ILE A 170 18.77 -11.18 9.34
N ALA A 171 20.01 -11.13 9.83
CA ALA A 171 20.59 -9.90 10.34
C ALA A 171 20.85 -8.91 9.20
N GLY A 172 20.61 -7.63 9.46
CA GLY A 172 21.03 -6.54 8.61
C GLY A 172 22.50 -6.19 8.81
N PHE A 173 22.92 -5.12 8.19
CA PHE A 173 24.22 -4.50 8.44
C PHE A 173 24.08 -2.98 8.49
N GLU A 174 24.98 -2.32 9.18
CA GLU A 174 25.03 -0.86 9.20
C GLU A 174 25.77 -0.37 7.95
N GLY A 175 25.10 0.43 7.14
CA GLY A 175 25.65 0.97 5.90
C GLY A 175 26.24 2.38 6.07
N THR A 176 26.09 2.98 7.25
CA THR A 176 26.58 4.32 7.53
C THR A 176 28.11 4.34 7.51
N GLY A 177 28.69 5.21 6.68
CA GLY A 177 30.16 5.33 6.54
C GLY A 177 30.80 4.37 5.54
N LEU A 178 30.07 3.47 4.91
CA LEU A 178 30.60 2.62 3.86
C LEU A 178 30.75 3.38 2.53
N ALA A 179 31.75 3.02 1.74
CA ALA A 179 31.88 3.47 0.36
C ALA A 179 30.66 3.00 -0.47
N ALA A 180 30.24 3.80 -1.45
CA ALA A 180 29.04 3.51 -2.24
C ALA A 180 29.09 2.14 -2.94
N ALA A 181 30.26 1.73 -3.42
CA ALA A 181 30.46 0.42 -4.06
C ALA A 181 30.30 -0.75 -3.07
N ASP A 182 30.87 -0.64 -1.88
CA ASP A 182 30.77 -1.67 -0.85
C ASP A 182 29.35 -1.78 -0.28
N LEU A 183 28.69 -0.64 -0.09
CA LEU A 183 27.30 -0.58 0.32
C LEU A 183 26.40 -1.28 -0.71
N ALA A 184 26.60 -1.01 -2.01
CA ALA A 184 25.84 -1.63 -3.08
C ALA A 184 26.07 -3.15 -3.13
N ALA A 185 27.32 -3.60 -3.05
CA ALA A 185 27.67 -5.02 -3.09
C ALA A 185 27.08 -5.79 -1.90
N LYS A 186 27.24 -5.30 -0.67
CA LYS A 186 26.66 -5.90 0.53
C LYS A 186 25.13 -5.92 0.51
N THR A 187 24.52 -4.83 0.05
CA THR A 187 23.05 -4.74 -0.09
C THR A 187 22.55 -5.75 -1.11
N ALA A 188 23.21 -5.89 -2.25
CA ALA A 188 22.83 -6.86 -3.29
C ALA A 188 22.93 -8.31 -2.78
N ALA A 189 24.01 -8.66 -2.09
CA ALA A 189 24.18 -10.00 -1.52
C ALA A 189 23.09 -10.34 -0.50
N LEU A 190 22.80 -9.43 0.44
CA LEU A 190 21.74 -9.63 1.43
C LEU A 190 20.35 -9.64 0.82
N ASN A 191 20.08 -8.80 -0.18
CA ASN A 191 18.80 -8.81 -0.87
C ASN A 191 18.58 -10.13 -1.61
N LYS A 192 19.62 -10.70 -2.22
CA LYS A 192 19.55 -12.03 -2.85
C LYS A 192 19.18 -13.11 -1.82
N GLN A 193 19.80 -13.09 -0.65
CA GLN A 193 19.47 -14.02 0.44
C GLN A 193 18.03 -13.84 0.91
N ARG A 194 17.58 -12.59 1.15
CA ARG A 194 16.23 -12.27 1.58
C ARG A 194 15.18 -12.67 0.53
N CYS A 195 15.44 -12.44 -0.76
CA CYS A 195 14.59 -12.90 -1.85
C CYS A 195 14.44 -14.41 -1.86
N GLY A 196 15.52 -15.15 -1.65
CA GLY A 196 15.50 -16.60 -1.55
C GLY A 196 14.62 -17.10 -0.40
N GLU A 197 14.74 -16.49 0.78
CA GLU A 197 13.93 -16.85 1.94
C GLU A 197 12.44 -16.48 1.76
N ILE A 198 12.15 -15.32 1.21
CA ILE A 198 10.78 -14.91 0.89
C ILE A 198 10.13 -15.90 -0.08
N ALA A 199 10.86 -16.30 -1.13
CA ALA A 199 10.36 -17.30 -2.09
C ALA A 199 10.20 -18.69 -1.46
N ALA A 200 11.12 -19.12 -0.60
CA ALA A 200 11.06 -20.39 0.13
C ALA A 200 9.83 -20.48 1.07
N HIS A 201 9.36 -19.35 1.59
CA HIS A 201 8.18 -19.27 2.43
C HIS A 201 6.87 -19.05 1.62
N GLY A 202 6.91 -19.26 0.31
CA GLY A 202 5.71 -19.28 -0.53
C GLY A 202 5.21 -17.91 -0.99
N TYR A 203 5.98 -16.83 -0.81
CA TYR A 203 5.62 -15.52 -1.35
C TYR A 203 5.75 -15.52 -2.88
N PRO A 204 4.64 -15.31 -3.62
CA PRO A 204 4.67 -15.37 -5.08
C PRO A 204 5.37 -14.15 -5.69
N SER A 205 6.05 -14.35 -6.81
CA SER A 205 6.63 -13.27 -7.61
C SER A 205 5.57 -12.52 -8.44
N SER A 206 4.47 -13.19 -8.77
CA SER A 206 3.32 -12.63 -9.51
C SER A 206 2.03 -13.30 -9.08
N ALA A 207 0.89 -12.61 -9.26
CA ALA A 207 -0.42 -13.21 -9.06
C ALA A 207 -0.71 -14.26 -10.14
N ASN A 208 -1.22 -15.42 -9.74
CA ASN A 208 -1.62 -16.45 -10.69
C ASN A 208 -3.01 -16.12 -11.27
N PRO A 209 -3.15 -15.95 -12.60
CA PRO A 209 -4.44 -15.65 -13.24
C PRO A 209 -5.52 -16.72 -13.00
N GLU A 210 -5.14 -17.98 -12.82
CA GLU A 210 -6.08 -19.10 -12.62
C GLU A 210 -6.76 -19.06 -11.24
N HIS A 211 -6.08 -18.49 -10.23
CA HIS A 211 -6.62 -18.38 -8.87
C HIS A 211 -7.23 -17.01 -8.57
N ARG A 212 -7.18 -16.10 -9.53
CA ARG A 212 -7.72 -14.76 -9.41
C ARG A 212 -9.22 -14.73 -9.76
N ASN A 213 -10.02 -14.11 -8.91
CA ASN A 213 -11.46 -13.97 -9.14
C ASN A 213 -11.79 -12.56 -9.68
N ASP A 214 -11.70 -12.40 -11.00
CA ASP A 214 -11.89 -11.11 -11.67
C ASP A 214 -13.29 -10.52 -11.44
N LYS A 215 -14.33 -11.35 -11.32
CA LYS A 215 -15.70 -10.89 -11.06
C LYS A 215 -15.82 -10.21 -9.70
N MET A 216 -15.24 -10.82 -8.68
CA MET A 216 -15.23 -10.26 -7.32
C MET A 216 -14.36 -9.01 -7.24
N LEU A 217 -13.23 -8.98 -7.95
CA LEU A 217 -12.37 -7.80 -8.03
C LEU A 217 -13.09 -6.61 -8.67
N VAL A 218 -13.77 -6.82 -9.80
CA VAL A 218 -14.58 -5.75 -10.43
C VAL A 218 -15.68 -5.27 -9.51
N LEU A 219 -16.38 -6.17 -8.80
CA LEU A 219 -17.41 -5.80 -7.83
C LEU A 219 -16.83 -4.91 -6.72
N ILE A 220 -15.68 -5.30 -6.14
CA ILE A 220 -15.01 -4.53 -5.09
C ILE A 220 -14.55 -3.16 -5.60
N LEU A 221 -14.02 -3.09 -6.82
CA LEU A 221 -13.53 -1.85 -7.43
C LEU A 221 -14.65 -0.91 -7.90
N THR A 222 -15.90 -1.40 -7.96
CA THR A 222 -17.09 -0.58 -8.28
C THR A 222 -17.56 0.24 -7.08
N PHE A 223 -17.29 -0.22 -5.87
CA PHE A 223 -17.63 0.45 -4.61
C PHE A 223 -16.55 1.42 -4.14
#